data_11b7154d22966c93e3c28fe69acb58ee
#
_entry.id   11b7154d22966c93e3c28fe69acb58ee
#
_cell.length_a   1.000
_cell.length_b   1.000
_cell.length_c   1.000
_cell.angle_alpha   90.00
_cell.angle_beta   90.00
_cell.angle_gamma   90.00
#
_symmetry.space_group_name_H-M   'P 1'
#
loop_
_entity.id
_entity.type
_entity.pdbx_description
1 polymer ?
#
loop_
_entity_poly.entity_id
_entity_poly.type
_entity_poly.pdbx_seq_one_letter_code
_entity_poly.pdbx_strand_id
1 'polypeptide(L)'
;MSQKNGHEDVRGAEMAVRNAKFEDMAVAAGIMVTSFRQAFGDFVSPETMEACTNPDNCRNMLEGIYREGRMRFLMGGDQGFVCWQDRENGTEIVAIHSLPESWGTGLGRVMLTQALKQIGDRPVFLWAFKENTRARRFYEKHGFHWDGSERVSEFDGAVEVRYMKSRVQLLRAELKDAEMVRAMQQAAFAELLEKYQDYDMSPATESLEKIEWKITTPGSYYYWIKAAEETVGAIRVVDLGDGSRKRISPLYILPGHRGKGYAQAAMLEAERIHGASHWQLDTILQEAGNCHLYEKMGYHQTGHQTIIKENMTIVDYEKG
;
A
#
# COMPACT_ATOMS: atom_id res chain seq x y z
N MET A 1 -3.99 -19.55 57.42
CA MET A 1 -2.77 -19.59 56.59
C MET A 1 -3.18 -20.01 55.19
N SER A 2 -3.32 -19.02 54.32
CA SER A 2 -3.74 -19.25 52.92
C SER A 2 -2.71 -18.58 52.04
N GLN A 3 -1.90 -19.39 51.37
CA GLN A 3 -0.89 -18.94 50.40
C GLN A 3 -1.62 -18.46 49.14
N LYS A 4 -1.50 -17.19 48.84
CA LYS A 4 -1.82 -16.64 47.51
C LYS A 4 -0.63 -16.87 46.61
N ASN A 5 -0.78 -17.79 45.65
CA ASN A 5 0.12 -17.92 44.54
C ASN A 5 0.02 -16.69 43.66
N GLY A 6 1.08 -15.90 43.58
CA GLY A 6 1.24 -14.86 42.59
C GLY A 6 1.52 -15.49 41.25
N HIS A 7 0.56 -15.41 40.34
CA HIS A 7 0.83 -15.48 38.92
C HIS A 7 1.25 -14.08 38.48
N GLU A 8 2.53 -13.84 38.48
CA GLU A 8 3.10 -12.68 37.78
C GLU A 8 2.82 -12.81 36.29
N ASP A 9 2.14 -11.82 35.81
CA ASP A 9 1.73 -11.63 34.42
C ASP A 9 2.96 -11.30 33.56
N VAL A 10 3.52 -12.31 32.89
CA VAL A 10 4.66 -12.19 31.95
C VAL A 10 4.17 -11.65 30.58
N ARG A 11 3.22 -10.72 30.59
CA ARG A 11 2.73 -10.02 29.40
C ARG A 11 3.19 -8.57 29.40
N GLY A 12 4.44 -8.30 29.06
CA GLY A 12 4.86 -6.91 28.98
C GLY A 12 6.34 -6.64 28.80
N ALA A 13 7.13 -7.59 28.31
CA ALA A 13 8.41 -7.24 27.72
C ALA A 13 8.07 -6.54 26.38
N GLU A 14 8.11 -5.21 26.35
CA GLU A 14 8.13 -4.43 25.11
C GLU A 14 9.14 -5.09 24.18
N MET A 15 8.69 -5.65 23.05
CA MET A 15 9.57 -6.24 22.04
C MET A 15 10.39 -5.11 21.44
N ALA A 16 11.54 -4.82 22.06
CA ALA A 16 12.41 -3.74 21.68
C ALA A 16 13.01 -4.02 20.29
N VAL A 17 12.54 -3.26 19.29
CA VAL A 17 13.14 -3.25 17.96
C VAL A 17 14.15 -2.11 17.91
N ARG A 18 15.38 -2.40 17.51
CA ARG A 18 16.51 -1.45 17.46
C ARG A 18 17.28 -1.56 16.17
N ASN A 19 18.02 -0.51 15.83
CA ASN A 19 18.99 -0.59 14.74
C ASN A 19 20.03 -1.68 15.03
N ALA A 20 20.35 -2.47 14.02
CA ALA A 20 21.37 -3.50 14.12
C ALA A 20 22.76 -2.88 14.24
N LYS A 21 23.64 -3.61 14.91
CA LYS A 21 25.08 -3.40 14.94
C LYS A 21 25.78 -4.47 14.10
N PHE A 22 27.06 -4.29 13.83
CA PHE A 22 27.83 -5.29 13.07
C PHE A 22 27.81 -6.69 13.72
N GLU A 23 27.93 -6.74 15.04
CA GLU A 23 27.94 -7.98 15.81
C GLU A 23 26.64 -8.77 15.72
N ASP A 24 25.53 -8.09 15.39
CA ASP A 24 24.21 -8.73 15.21
C ASP A 24 24.12 -9.56 13.93
N MET A 25 25.03 -9.38 12.97
CA MET A 25 24.97 -10.09 11.69
C MET A 25 25.13 -11.61 11.85
N ALA A 26 25.87 -12.05 12.84
CA ALA A 26 25.98 -13.48 13.17
C ALA A 26 24.63 -14.04 13.68
N VAL A 27 23.94 -13.29 14.55
CA VAL A 27 22.60 -13.66 15.04
C VAL A 27 21.58 -13.63 13.91
N ALA A 28 21.59 -12.58 13.08
CA ALA A 28 20.72 -12.45 11.92
C ALA A 28 20.89 -13.61 10.93
N ALA A 29 22.13 -14.08 10.70
CA ALA A 29 22.40 -15.26 9.88
C ALA A 29 21.77 -16.53 10.45
N GLY A 30 21.88 -16.76 11.76
CA GLY A 30 21.23 -17.90 12.44
C GLY A 30 19.69 -17.84 12.30
N ILE A 31 19.10 -16.67 12.50
CA ILE A 31 17.66 -16.45 12.31
C ILE A 31 17.28 -16.74 10.86
N MET A 32 18.03 -16.21 9.89
CA MET A 32 17.78 -16.41 8.46
C MET A 32 17.80 -17.89 8.09
N VAL A 33 18.84 -18.64 8.48
CA VAL A 33 18.98 -20.08 8.24
C VAL A 33 17.78 -20.84 8.78
N THR A 34 17.43 -20.60 10.05
CA THR A 34 16.35 -21.33 10.73
C THR A 34 15.00 -21.03 10.11
N SER A 35 14.70 -19.73 9.91
CA SER A 35 13.42 -19.29 9.35
C SER A 35 13.27 -19.70 7.89
N PHE A 36 14.36 -19.67 7.09
CA PHE A 36 14.33 -20.07 5.69
C PHE A 36 13.97 -21.54 5.54
N ARG A 37 14.64 -22.44 6.28
CA ARG A 37 14.32 -23.87 6.28
C ARG A 37 12.86 -24.16 6.60
N GLN A 38 12.32 -23.48 7.58
CA GLN A 38 10.94 -23.69 8.02
C GLN A 38 9.90 -23.06 7.07
N ALA A 39 10.23 -21.93 6.44
CA ALA A 39 9.29 -21.20 5.60
C ALA A 39 9.27 -21.65 4.14
N PHE A 40 10.38 -22.21 3.65
CA PHE A 40 10.59 -22.46 2.21
C PHE A 40 10.88 -23.94 1.87
N GLY A 41 10.95 -24.84 2.87
CA GLY A 41 11.31 -26.24 2.66
C GLY A 41 10.45 -27.00 1.66
N ASP A 42 9.19 -26.58 1.49
CA ASP A 42 8.21 -27.27 0.63
C ASP A 42 8.26 -26.80 -0.84
N PHE A 43 8.96 -25.69 -1.16
CA PHE A 43 8.90 -25.10 -2.51
C PHE A 43 10.23 -24.59 -3.08
N VAL A 44 11.35 -24.86 -2.44
CA VAL A 44 12.68 -24.64 -3.02
C VAL A 44 13.41 -25.97 -3.19
N SER A 45 14.30 -26.05 -4.17
CA SER A 45 15.08 -27.28 -4.40
C SER A 45 16.03 -27.59 -3.22
N PRO A 46 16.38 -28.87 -2.99
CA PRO A 46 17.36 -29.23 -1.97
C PRO A 46 18.71 -28.49 -2.12
N GLU A 47 19.17 -28.29 -3.34
CA GLU A 47 20.42 -27.58 -3.66
C GLU A 47 20.31 -26.11 -3.26
N THR A 48 19.18 -25.44 -3.59
CA THR A 48 18.90 -24.07 -3.18
C THR A 48 18.78 -23.97 -1.66
N MET A 49 18.10 -24.94 -1.04
CA MET A 49 17.97 -24.98 0.41
C MET A 49 19.35 -25.04 1.09
N GLU A 50 20.24 -25.91 0.63
CA GLU A 50 21.59 -26.00 1.16
C GLU A 50 22.40 -24.73 0.97
N ALA A 51 22.36 -24.16 -0.24
CA ALA A 51 23.06 -22.90 -0.56
C ALA A 51 22.56 -21.73 0.30
N CYS A 52 21.25 -21.56 0.46
CA CYS A 52 20.63 -20.47 1.22
C CYS A 52 20.67 -20.66 2.73
N THR A 53 20.98 -21.85 3.21
CA THR A 53 21.00 -22.16 4.66
C THR A 53 22.36 -22.64 5.19
N ASN A 54 23.43 -22.41 4.42
CA ASN A 54 24.77 -22.56 4.94
C ASN A 54 25.09 -21.42 5.91
N PRO A 55 25.36 -21.69 7.21
CA PRO A 55 25.50 -20.63 8.21
C PRO A 55 26.65 -19.66 7.94
N ASP A 56 27.79 -20.19 7.46
CA ASP A 56 28.98 -19.38 7.20
C ASP A 56 28.76 -18.48 5.97
N ASN A 57 28.17 -19.01 4.92
CA ASN A 57 27.80 -18.21 3.73
C ASN A 57 26.82 -17.10 4.07
N CYS A 58 25.77 -17.41 4.82
CA CYS A 58 24.77 -16.42 5.26
C CYS A 58 25.41 -15.34 6.12
N ARG A 59 26.27 -15.72 7.06
CA ARG A 59 26.99 -14.77 7.91
C ARG A 59 27.91 -13.87 7.08
N ASN A 60 28.77 -14.43 6.24
CA ASN A 60 29.69 -13.67 5.41
C ASN A 60 28.95 -12.70 4.47
N MET A 61 27.85 -13.14 3.90
CA MET A 61 26.98 -12.30 3.06
C MET A 61 26.40 -11.12 3.85
N LEU A 62 25.77 -11.35 4.99
CA LEU A 62 25.17 -10.28 5.80
C LEU A 62 26.21 -9.31 6.36
N GLU A 63 27.38 -9.81 6.82
CA GLU A 63 28.48 -8.97 7.25
C GLU A 63 29.02 -8.09 6.12
N GLY A 64 29.16 -8.64 4.90
CA GLY A 64 29.58 -7.89 3.72
C GLY A 64 28.59 -6.79 3.37
N ILE A 65 27.30 -7.11 3.28
CA ILE A 65 26.23 -6.15 3.01
C ILE A 65 26.19 -5.03 4.05
N TYR A 66 26.37 -5.37 5.32
CA TYR A 66 26.39 -4.39 6.42
C TYR A 66 27.59 -3.45 6.33
N ARG A 67 28.82 -3.99 6.12
CA ARG A 67 30.05 -3.17 5.98
C ARG A 67 30.00 -2.20 4.80
N GLU A 68 29.38 -2.61 3.69
CA GLU A 68 29.22 -1.78 2.52
C GLU A 68 28.09 -0.74 2.67
N GLY A 69 27.29 -0.82 3.73
CA GLY A 69 26.17 0.09 3.96
C GLY A 69 25.05 -0.02 2.90
N ARG A 70 25.01 -1.13 2.15
CA ARG A 70 24.01 -1.33 1.07
C ARG A 70 22.60 -1.50 1.58
N MET A 71 22.43 -2.01 2.79
CA MET A 71 21.13 -2.21 3.42
C MET A 71 21.12 -1.67 4.85
N ARG A 72 19.94 -1.32 5.32
CA ARG A 72 19.66 -0.99 6.72
C ARG A 72 18.99 -2.17 7.38
N PHE A 73 19.28 -2.39 8.67
CA PHE A 73 18.80 -3.51 9.44
C PHE A 73 18.21 -3.06 10.77
N LEU A 74 17.08 -3.67 11.15
CA LEU A 74 16.55 -3.63 12.51
C LEU A 74 16.53 -5.04 13.08
N MET A 75 16.89 -5.16 14.37
CA MET A 75 16.79 -6.39 15.13
C MET A 75 15.58 -6.34 16.06
N GLY A 76 14.78 -7.39 16.08
CA GLY A 76 13.77 -7.69 17.08
C GLY A 76 14.36 -8.64 18.14
N GLY A 77 15.30 -8.12 18.93
CA GLY A 77 16.14 -8.94 19.81
C GLY A 77 16.98 -9.94 19.01
N ASP A 78 17.07 -11.15 19.51
CA ASP A 78 17.66 -12.33 18.86
C ASP A 78 16.61 -13.25 18.21
N GLN A 79 15.37 -12.75 18.06
CA GLN A 79 14.23 -13.51 17.55
C GLN A 79 13.84 -13.17 16.10
N GLY A 80 14.29 -12.03 15.57
CA GLY A 80 13.97 -11.62 14.21
C GLY A 80 14.75 -10.40 13.74
N PHE A 81 14.73 -10.19 12.43
CA PHE A 81 15.26 -8.98 11.82
C PHE A 81 14.44 -8.58 10.58
N VAL A 82 14.53 -7.31 10.20
CA VAL A 82 14.08 -6.78 8.93
C VAL A 82 15.19 -6.00 8.28
N CYS A 83 15.36 -6.12 6.97
CA CYS A 83 16.30 -5.31 6.22
C CYS A 83 15.68 -4.72 4.96
N TRP A 84 16.18 -3.55 4.56
CA TRP A 84 15.72 -2.82 3.39
C TRP A 84 16.85 -2.02 2.74
N GLN A 85 16.65 -1.69 1.47
CA GLN A 85 17.57 -0.89 0.68
C GLN A 85 16.83 0.11 -0.20
N ASP A 86 17.47 1.21 -0.50
CA ASP A 86 16.96 2.18 -1.45
C ASP A 86 17.19 1.71 -2.88
N ARG A 87 16.17 1.88 -3.73
CA ARG A 87 16.18 1.63 -5.17
C ARG A 87 15.79 2.92 -5.89
N GLU A 88 16.00 2.96 -7.19
CA GLU A 88 15.65 4.10 -8.03
C GLU A 88 14.17 4.50 -7.86
N ASN A 89 13.26 3.52 -7.86
CA ASN A 89 11.81 3.72 -7.83
C ASN A 89 11.18 3.56 -6.43
N GLY A 90 11.96 3.63 -5.36
CA GLY A 90 11.44 3.47 -4.01
C GLY A 90 12.39 2.78 -3.05
N THR A 91 11.86 2.17 -2.00
CA THR A 91 12.60 1.39 -1.02
C THR A 91 12.10 -0.05 -1.04
N GLU A 92 13.00 -0.99 -1.22
CA GLU A 92 12.72 -2.43 -1.20
C GLU A 92 12.92 -2.97 0.21
N ILE A 93 11.87 -3.55 0.83
CA ILE A 93 12.06 -4.43 1.97
C ILE A 93 12.53 -5.78 1.42
N VAL A 94 13.81 -6.09 1.67
CA VAL A 94 14.46 -7.27 1.10
C VAL A 94 14.08 -8.52 1.87
N ALA A 95 14.03 -8.44 3.21
CA ALA A 95 13.68 -9.58 4.04
C ALA A 95 13.07 -9.16 5.38
N ILE A 96 12.14 -9.98 5.87
CA ILE A 96 11.66 -10.01 7.25
C ILE A 96 11.77 -11.47 7.69
N HIS A 97 12.70 -11.76 8.57
CA HIS A 97 12.89 -13.07 9.15
C HIS A 97 12.60 -13.06 10.64
N SER A 98 11.96 -14.11 11.12
CA SER A 98 11.81 -14.36 12.56
C SER A 98 11.81 -15.85 12.83
N LEU A 99 12.29 -16.23 14.01
CA LEU A 99 12.29 -17.61 14.43
C LEU A 99 10.86 -18.17 14.53
N PRO A 100 10.63 -19.46 14.27
CA PRO A 100 9.29 -20.07 14.27
C PRO A 100 8.48 -19.82 15.55
N GLU A 101 9.13 -19.85 16.71
CA GLU A 101 8.53 -19.61 18.02
C GLU A 101 8.01 -18.18 18.20
N SER A 102 8.50 -17.24 17.40
CA SER A 102 8.05 -15.85 17.39
C SER A 102 6.89 -15.61 16.41
N TRP A 103 6.46 -16.62 15.67
CA TRP A 103 5.37 -16.47 14.73
C TRP A 103 4.02 -16.29 15.46
N GLY A 104 3.23 -15.34 14.99
CA GLY A 104 1.96 -15.00 15.64
C GLY A 104 2.06 -14.11 16.89
N THR A 105 3.26 -13.87 17.42
CA THR A 105 3.48 -13.01 18.62
C THR A 105 3.34 -11.52 18.34
N GLY A 106 3.35 -11.11 17.06
CA GLY A 106 3.34 -9.70 16.65
C GLY A 106 4.71 -9.11 16.35
N LEU A 107 5.81 -9.84 16.57
CA LEU A 107 7.18 -9.35 16.33
C LEU A 107 7.36 -8.85 14.90
N GLY A 108 6.93 -9.61 13.90
CA GLY A 108 7.01 -9.21 12.49
C GLY A 108 6.30 -7.87 12.21
N ARG A 109 5.13 -7.64 12.83
CA ARG A 109 4.41 -6.38 12.73
C ARG A 109 5.21 -5.21 13.32
N VAL A 110 5.79 -5.40 14.51
CA VAL A 110 6.56 -4.34 15.19
C VAL A 110 7.79 -3.98 14.35
N MET A 111 8.54 -4.98 13.86
CA MET A 111 9.70 -4.77 12.98
C MET A 111 9.31 -4.04 11.68
N LEU A 112 8.26 -4.50 11.00
CA LEU A 112 7.76 -3.87 9.77
C LEU A 112 7.34 -2.41 10.01
N THR A 113 6.58 -2.16 11.07
CA THR A 113 6.12 -0.80 11.42
C THR A 113 7.30 0.13 11.68
N GLN A 114 8.31 -0.34 12.40
CA GLN A 114 9.49 0.47 12.70
C GLN A 114 10.35 0.71 11.45
N ALA A 115 10.48 -0.28 10.56
CA ALA A 115 11.15 -0.10 9.28
C ALA A 115 10.43 0.94 8.41
N LEU A 116 9.10 0.83 8.27
CA LEU A 116 8.29 1.80 7.53
C LEU A 116 8.42 3.22 8.09
N LYS A 117 8.48 3.36 9.43
CA LYS A 117 8.71 4.66 10.08
C LYS A 117 10.07 5.26 9.70
N GLN A 118 11.13 4.44 9.62
CA GLN A 118 12.46 4.91 9.21
C GLN A 118 12.57 5.20 7.70
N ILE A 119 11.83 4.46 6.88
CA ILE A 119 11.78 4.67 5.41
C ILE A 119 11.08 6.00 5.09
N GLY A 120 10.05 6.36 5.87
CA GLY A 120 9.27 7.59 5.66
C GLY A 120 8.36 7.51 4.43
N ASP A 121 8.25 8.62 3.70
CA ASP A 121 7.27 8.80 2.60
C ASP A 121 7.69 8.19 1.25
N ARG A 122 8.80 7.49 1.18
CA ARG A 122 9.22 6.82 -0.06
C ARG A 122 8.25 5.69 -0.41
N PRO A 123 7.99 5.42 -1.69
CA PRO A 123 7.29 4.19 -2.11
C PRO A 123 8.01 2.96 -1.56
N VAL A 124 7.26 2.03 -0.96
CA VAL A 124 7.82 0.80 -0.39
C VAL A 124 7.27 -0.40 -1.13
N PHE A 125 8.15 -1.30 -1.50
CA PHE A 125 7.77 -2.57 -2.12
C PHE A 125 8.61 -3.72 -1.57
N LEU A 126 8.16 -4.92 -1.85
CA LEU A 126 8.87 -6.16 -1.56
C LEU A 126 8.54 -7.23 -2.60
N TRP A 127 9.36 -8.26 -2.64
CA TRP A 127 9.10 -9.47 -3.40
C TRP A 127 8.85 -10.63 -2.43
N ALA A 128 7.88 -11.46 -2.75
CA ALA A 128 7.56 -12.66 -1.98
C ALA A 128 7.35 -13.83 -2.92
N PHE A 129 7.80 -15.02 -2.54
CA PHE A 129 7.48 -16.23 -3.30
C PHE A 129 5.97 -16.38 -3.44
N LYS A 130 5.51 -16.67 -4.65
CA LYS A 130 4.09 -16.77 -5.00
C LYS A 130 3.37 -17.83 -4.15
N GLU A 131 4.04 -18.92 -3.84
CA GLU A 131 3.57 -20.03 -3.03
C GLU A 131 3.56 -19.72 -1.52
N ASN A 132 4.36 -18.76 -1.06
CA ASN A 132 4.40 -18.39 0.35
C ASN A 132 3.16 -17.60 0.78
N THR A 133 2.02 -18.30 0.83
CA THR A 133 0.70 -17.72 1.17
C THR A 133 0.69 -17.09 2.55
N ARG A 134 1.50 -17.59 3.50
CA ARG A 134 1.63 -17.04 4.84
C ARG A 134 2.26 -15.64 4.81
N ALA A 135 3.39 -15.47 4.13
CA ALA A 135 4.04 -14.17 4.00
C ALA A 135 3.14 -13.19 3.23
N ARG A 136 2.51 -13.63 2.14
CA ARG A 136 1.57 -12.81 1.36
C ARG A 136 0.43 -12.28 2.22
N ARG A 137 -0.25 -13.14 3.00
CA ARG A 137 -1.32 -12.71 3.94
C ARG A 137 -0.80 -11.76 5.02
N PHE A 138 0.43 -11.97 5.49
CA PHE A 138 1.05 -11.04 6.44
C PHE A 138 1.20 -9.65 5.82
N TYR A 139 1.74 -9.55 4.61
CA TYR A 139 1.90 -8.27 3.93
C TYR A 139 0.56 -7.61 3.59
N GLU A 140 -0.41 -8.37 3.09
CA GLU A 140 -1.77 -7.89 2.79
C GLU A 140 -2.45 -7.30 4.04
N LYS A 141 -2.35 -7.98 5.18
CA LYS A 141 -2.85 -7.47 6.48
C LYS A 141 -2.20 -6.15 6.91
N HIS A 142 -0.99 -5.89 6.44
CA HIS A 142 -0.24 -4.67 6.76
C HIS A 142 -0.32 -3.61 5.65
N GLY A 143 -1.30 -3.71 4.75
CA GLY A 143 -1.60 -2.72 3.73
C GLY A 143 -0.65 -2.76 2.53
N PHE A 144 -0.04 -3.90 2.27
CA PHE A 144 0.61 -4.17 0.99
C PHE A 144 -0.37 -4.86 0.06
N HIS A 145 -0.24 -4.66 -1.23
CA HIS A 145 -1.05 -5.31 -2.25
C HIS A 145 -0.16 -5.75 -3.42
N TRP A 146 -0.50 -6.87 -4.01
CA TRP A 146 0.14 -7.33 -5.24
C TRP A 146 -0.19 -6.36 -6.39
N ASP A 147 0.82 -5.89 -7.09
CA ASP A 147 0.68 -4.91 -8.18
C ASP A 147 0.63 -5.54 -9.59
N GLY A 148 0.54 -6.86 -9.66
CA GLY A 148 0.52 -7.61 -10.91
C GLY A 148 1.91 -8.00 -11.45
N SER A 149 3.00 -7.49 -10.85
CA SER A 149 4.35 -7.82 -11.29
C SER A 149 4.79 -9.18 -10.77
N GLU A 150 5.39 -9.96 -11.64
CA GLU A 150 6.02 -11.25 -11.33
C GLU A 150 7.46 -11.28 -11.87
N ARG A 151 8.33 -12.00 -11.22
CA ARG A 151 9.67 -12.33 -11.72
C ARG A 151 10.02 -13.77 -11.35
N VAL A 152 10.94 -14.33 -12.09
CA VAL A 152 11.55 -15.63 -11.74
C VAL A 152 12.75 -15.36 -10.86
N SER A 153 12.81 -16.01 -9.70
CA SER A 153 13.94 -15.93 -8.78
C SER A 153 15.20 -16.46 -9.45
N GLU A 154 16.29 -15.69 -9.36
CA GLU A 154 17.59 -16.08 -9.91
C GLU A 154 18.21 -17.29 -9.16
N PHE A 155 17.69 -17.60 -7.96
CA PHE A 155 18.26 -18.66 -7.12
C PHE A 155 17.74 -20.05 -7.46
N ASP A 156 16.43 -20.18 -7.80
CA ASP A 156 15.81 -21.52 -7.91
C ASP A 156 14.72 -21.60 -8.98
N GLY A 157 14.51 -20.54 -9.73
CA GLY A 157 13.46 -20.48 -10.72
C GLY A 157 12.04 -20.35 -10.15
N ALA A 158 11.87 -20.21 -8.85
CA ALA A 158 10.57 -19.96 -8.23
C ALA A 158 10.01 -18.59 -8.63
N VAL A 159 8.68 -18.51 -8.74
CA VAL A 159 8.02 -17.25 -9.09
C VAL A 159 7.88 -16.38 -7.86
N GLU A 160 8.37 -15.15 -7.95
CA GLU A 160 8.15 -14.10 -6.96
C GLU A 160 7.13 -13.08 -7.47
N VAL A 161 6.29 -12.60 -6.57
CA VAL A 161 5.28 -11.58 -6.81
C VAL A 161 5.61 -10.31 -6.04
N ARG A 162 5.42 -9.14 -6.69
CA ARG A 162 5.73 -7.86 -6.05
C ARG A 162 4.53 -7.33 -5.28
N TYR A 163 4.80 -6.94 -4.06
CA TYR A 163 3.86 -6.26 -3.19
C TYR A 163 4.26 -4.81 -2.98
N MET A 164 3.32 -3.89 -3.20
CA MET A 164 3.51 -2.46 -2.97
C MET A 164 2.78 -2.05 -1.69
N LYS A 165 3.42 -1.25 -0.84
CA LYS A 165 2.76 -0.66 0.33
C LYS A 165 1.80 0.44 -0.13
N SER A 166 0.53 0.34 0.25
CA SER A 166 -0.41 1.42 0.03
C SER A 166 0.03 2.67 0.80
N ARG A 167 0.09 3.80 0.11
CA ARG A 167 0.44 5.10 0.69
C ARG A 167 -0.76 5.78 1.34
N VAL A 168 -1.95 5.25 1.10
CA VAL A 168 -3.19 5.79 1.61
C VAL A 168 -4.09 4.67 2.14
N GLN A 169 -4.98 5.05 3.04
CA GLN A 169 -6.11 4.25 3.49
C GLN A 169 -7.41 4.91 3.04
N LEU A 170 -8.34 4.12 2.53
CA LEU A 170 -9.69 4.58 2.23
C LEU A 170 -10.60 4.30 3.43
N LEU A 171 -11.07 5.36 4.09
CA LEU A 171 -12.02 5.28 5.20
C LEU A 171 -13.40 5.72 4.71
N ARG A 172 -14.42 4.92 4.98
CA ARG A 172 -15.81 5.23 4.59
C ARG A 172 -16.25 6.54 5.22
N ALA A 173 -16.73 7.48 4.41
CA ALA A 173 -17.41 8.67 4.87
C ALA A 173 -18.87 8.32 5.24
N GLU A 174 -19.35 8.89 6.33
CA GLU A 174 -20.71 8.72 6.84
C GLU A 174 -21.52 10.00 6.62
N LEU A 175 -22.84 9.94 6.79
CA LEU A 175 -23.73 11.11 6.60
C LEU A 175 -23.30 12.33 7.44
N LYS A 176 -22.81 12.09 8.67
CA LYS A 176 -22.31 13.17 9.55
C LYS A 176 -21.11 13.94 8.97
N ASP A 177 -20.42 13.35 7.99
CA ASP A 177 -19.24 13.93 7.36
C ASP A 177 -19.59 14.81 6.13
N ALA A 178 -20.87 14.88 5.74
CA ALA A 178 -21.31 15.50 4.48
C ALA A 178 -20.86 16.96 4.32
N GLU A 179 -20.94 17.77 5.39
CA GLU A 179 -20.48 19.16 5.36
C GLU A 179 -18.96 19.26 5.13
N MET A 180 -18.18 18.38 5.76
CA MET A 180 -16.72 18.33 5.57
C MET A 180 -16.38 17.87 4.15
N VAL A 181 -17.04 16.84 3.64
CA VAL A 181 -16.89 16.37 2.25
C VAL A 181 -17.12 17.52 1.29
N ARG A 182 -18.24 18.26 1.44
CA ARG A 182 -18.59 19.42 0.60
C ARG A 182 -17.50 20.49 0.67
N ALA A 183 -17.08 20.88 1.87
CA ALA A 183 -16.07 21.92 2.06
C ALA A 183 -14.73 21.55 1.39
N MET A 184 -14.29 20.31 1.58
CA MET A 184 -13.05 19.82 0.96
C MET A 184 -13.18 19.70 -0.57
N GLN A 185 -14.33 19.26 -1.07
CA GLN A 185 -14.60 19.18 -2.50
C GLN A 185 -14.58 20.58 -3.14
N GLN A 186 -15.23 21.56 -2.52
CA GLN A 186 -15.19 22.96 -2.96
C GLN A 186 -13.74 23.48 -3.03
N ALA A 187 -12.94 23.27 -1.99
CA ALA A 187 -11.54 23.70 -1.96
C ALA A 187 -10.70 22.99 -3.05
N ALA A 188 -10.92 21.70 -3.28
CA ALA A 188 -10.16 20.92 -4.26
C ALA A 188 -10.49 21.32 -5.72
N PHE A 189 -11.73 21.71 -6.01
CA PHE A 189 -12.17 22.06 -7.36
C PHE A 189 -12.25 23.57 -7.62
N ALA A 190 -11.89 24.42 -6.64
CA ALA A 190 -11.97 25.89 -6.78
C ALA A 190 -11.20 26.43 -7.99
N GLU A 191 -9.96 25.96 -8.21
CA GLU A 191 -9.12 26.37 -9.36
C GLU A 191 -9.75 25.98 -10.71
N LEU A 192 -10.36 24.78 -10.79
CA LEU A 192 -11.04 24.32 -12.01
C LEU A 192 -12.33 25.11 -12.25
N LEU A 193 -13.07 25.43 -11.18
CA LEU A 193 -14.27 26.28 -11.30
C LEU A 193 -13.91 27.68 -11.80
N GLU A 194 -12.84 28.29 -11.28
CA GLU A 194 -12.34 29.59 -11.74
C GLU A 194 -11.91 29.52 -13.22
N LYS A 195 -11.18 28.47 -13.60
CA LYS A 195 -10.65 28.28 -14.96
C LYS A 195 -11.75 28.07 -16.00
N TYR A 196 -12.71 27.22 -15.71
CA TYR A 196 -13.74 26.80 -16.68
C TYR A 196 -15.07 27.48 -16.48
N GLN A 197 -15.32 28.11 -15.32
CA GLN A 197 -16.57 28.77 -14.95
C GLN A 197 -17.83 27.90 -15.18
N ASP A 198 -17.67 26.59 -14.97
CA ASP A 198 -18.75 25.63 -15.09
C ASP A 198 -19.50 25.51 -13.77
N TYR A 199 -20.53 26.35 -13.61
CA TYR A 199 -21.34 26.40 -12.40
C TYR A 199 -22.43 25.32 -12.35
N ASP A 200 -22.72 24.67 -13.46
CA ASP A 200 -23.80 23.70 -13.56
C ASP A 200 -23.36 22.27 -13.24
N MET A 201 -22.15 21.88 -13.67
CA MET A 201 -21.66 20.51 -13.55
C MET A 201 -20.48 20.36 -12.59
N SER A 202 -19.82 21.45 -12.21
CA SER A 202 -18.65 21.42 -11.35
C SER A 202 -18.94 20.78 -9.99
N PRO A 203 -18.11 19.85 -9.52
CA PRO A 203 -18.23 19.35 -8.15
C PRO A 203 -18.12 20.44 -7.08
N ALA A 204 -17.46 21.58 -7.38
CA ALA A 204 -17.34 22.71 -6.46
C ALA A 204 -18.68 23.40 -6.13
N THR A 205 -19.70 23.25 -6.98
CA THR A 205 -21.02 23.89 -6.81
C THR A 205 -22.09 22.96 -6.26
N GLU A 206 -21.74 21.71 -5.97
CA GLU A 206 -22.73 20.75 -5.47
C GLU A 206 -23.30 21.15 -4.11
N SER A 207 -24.63 21.04 -3.98
CA SER A 207 -25.34 21.32 -2.73
C SER A 207 -25.04 20.27 -1.65
N LEU A 208 -25.34 20.62 -0.39
CA LEU A 208 -25.17 19.66 0.73
C LEU A 208 -26.05 18.42 0.52
N GLU A 209 -27.31 18.62 0.11
CA GLU A 209 -28.27 17.54 -0.14
C GLU A 209 -27.76 16.56 -1.21
N LYS A 210 -27.05 17.06 -2.24
CA LYS A 210 -26.45 16.22 -3.26
C LYS A 210 -25.27 15.39 -2.71
N ILE A 211 -24.47 15.95 -1.82
CA ILE A 211 -23.40 15.22 -1.13
C ILE A 211 -23.98 14.15 -0.20
N GLU A 212 -25.00 14.51 0.59
CA GLU A 212 -25.71 13.57 1.47
C GLU A 212 -26.29 12.41 0.67
N TRP A 213 -26.94 12.69 -0.44
CA TRP A 213 -27.45 11.68 -1.37
C TRP A 213 -26.33 10.77 -1.90
N LYS A 214 -25.18 11.34 -2.32
CA LYS A 214 -24.03 10.58 -2.78
C LYS A 214 -23.44 9.65 -1.71
N ILE A 215 -23.49 10.05 -0.43
CA ILE A 215 -22.98 9.25 0.69
C ILE A 215 -23.94 8.13 1.04
N THR A 216 -25.25 8.36 0.98
CA THR A 216 -26.29 7.45 1.48
C THR A 216 -26.89 6.52 0.44
N THR A 217 -26.74 6.83 -0.85
CA THR A 217 -27.32 6.02 -1.93
C THR A 217 -26.70 4.60 -1.95
N PRO A 218 -27.50 3.54 -2.01
CA PRO A 218 -27.01 2.17 -2.19
C PRO A 218 -26.12 2.06 -3.44
N GLY A 219 -25.02 1.32 -3.33
CA GLY A 219 -24.04 1.19 -4.41
C GLY A 219 -23.12 2.40 -4.58
N SER A 220 -23.26 3.42 -3.75
CA SER A 220 -22.39 4.60 -3.75
C SER A 220 -21.49 4.57 -2.52
N TYR A 221 -20.18 4.66 -2.73
CA TYR A 221 -19.15 4.51 -1.71
C TYR A 221 -18.26 5.74 -1.71
N TYR A 222 -18.48 6.65 -0.75
CA TYR A 222 -17.63 7.82 -0.56
C TYR A 222 -16.55 7.52 0.48
N TYR A 223 -15.28 7.74 0.14
CA TYR A 223 -14.15 7.47 1.00
C TYR A 223 -13.28 8.70 1.20
N TRP A 224 -12.86 8.93 2.42
CA TRP A 224 -11.72 9.74 2.75
C TRP A 224 -10.43 9.07 2.29
N ILE A 225 -9.54 9.83 1.68
CA ILE A 225 -8.18 9.39 1.37
C ILE A 225 -7.30 9.86 2.53
N LYS A 226 -6.86 8.91 3.37
CA LYS A 226 -5.97 9.17 4.50
C LYS A 226 -4.55 8.82 4.13
N ALA A 227 -3.60 9.76 4.33
CA ALA A 227 -2.17 9.52 4.28
C ALA A 227 -1.63 9.73 5.71
N ALA A 228 -1.17 8.66 6.36
CA ALA A 228 -0.96 8.62 7.80
C ALA A 228 -2.22 9.10 8.56
N GLU A 229 -2.09 10.11 9.39
CA GLU A 229 -3.22 10.66 10.17
C GLU A 229 -3.99 11.78 9.42
N GLU A 230 -3.48 12.25 8.27
CA GLU A 230 -4.07 13.37 7.55
C GLU A 230 -5.09 12.92 6.50
N THR A 231 -6.16 13.69 6.35
CA THR A 231 -7.09 13.57 5.23
C THR A 231 -6.57 14.40 4.07
N VAL A 232 -6.11 13.75 3.00
CA VAL A 232 -5.48 14.41 1.84
C VAL A 232 -6.41 14.61 0.66
N GLY A 233 -7.60 14.01 0.69
CA GLY A 233 -8.59 14.09 -0.37
C GLY A 233 -9.75 13.13 -0.14
N ALA A 234 -10.53 12.90 -1.19
CA ALA A 234 -11.56 11.87 -1.18
C ALA A 234 -11.77 11.25 -2.57
N ILE A 235 -12.33 10.06 -2.57
CA ILE A 235 -12.74 9.31 -3.76
C ILE A 235 -14.13 8.74 -3.56
N ARG A 236 -14.98 8.86 -4.56
CA ARG A 236 -16.27 8.19 -4.58
C ARG A 236 -16.28 7.12 -5.65
N VAL A 237 -16.69 5.93 -5.26
CA VAL A 237 -16.91 4.77 -6.15
C VAL A 237 -18.42 4.53 -6.23
N VAL A 238 -18.94 4.36 -7.43
CA VAL A 238 -20.27 3.81 -7.67
C VAL A 238 -20.09 2.38 -8.16
N ASP A 239 -20.59 1.43 -7.38
CA ASP A 239 -20.52 -0.01 -7.63
C ASP A 239 -21.88 -0.61 -7.29
N LEU A 240 -22.68 -0.90 -8.30
CA LEU A 240 -24.05 -1.38 -8.12
C LEU A 240 -24.11 -2.88 -7.82
N GLY A 241 -23.00 -3.60 -7.98
CA GLY A 241 -22.93 -5.04 -7.75
C GLY A 241 -23.71 -5.89 -8.80
N ASP A 242 -24.14 -5.28 -9.90
CA ASP A 242 -24.96 -5.90 -10.95
C ASP A 242 -24.15 -6.31 -12.20
N GLY A 243 -22.83 -6.22 -12.12
CA GLY A 243 -21.91 -6.48 -13.23
C GLY A 243 -21.66 -5.30 -14.16
N SER A 244 -22.33 -4.16 -13.96
CA SER A 244 -22.02 -2.92 -14.68
C SER A 244 -20.65 -2.39 -14.31
N ARG A 245 -20.11 -1.47 -15.15
CA ARG A 245 -18.83 -0.83 -14.84
C ARG A 245 -18.92 0.02 -13.59
N LYS A 246 -17.95 -0.17 -12.71
CA LYS A 246 -17.76 0.68 -11.53
C LYS A 246 -17.28 2.06 -11.97
N ARG A 247 -17.80 3.12 -11.35
CA ARG A 247 -17.44 4.50 -11.71
C ARG A 247 -16.75 5.22 -10.57
N ILE A 248 -15.65 5.89 -10.88
CA ILE A 248 -15.00 6.85 -9.99
C ILE A 248 -15.56 8.26 -10.31
N SER A 249 -16.24 8.90 -9.35
CA SER A 249 -16.75 10.27 -9.53
C SER A 249 -17.32 10.87 -8.23
N PRO A 250 -16.64 11.87 -7.60
CA PRO A 250 -15.34 12.42 -7.97
C PRO A 250 -14.17 11.69 -7.35
N LEU A 251 -12.95 12.00 -7.84
CA LEU A 251 -11.67 11.80 -7.17
C LEU A 251 -10.98 13.15 -7.05
N TYR A 252 -10.55 13.52 -5.85
CA TYR A 252 -9.79 14.75 -5.67
C TYR A 252 -8.75 14.62 -4.56
N ILE A 253 -7.66 15.35 -4.74
CA ILE A 253 -6.60 15.57 -3.75
C ILE A 253 -6.55 17.07 -3.45
N LEU A 254 -6.48 17.42 -2.17
CA LEU A 254 -6.38 18.81 -1.73
C LEU A 254 -5.11 19.47 -2.30
N PRO A 255 -5.12 20.76 -2.64
CA PRO A 255 -4.01 21.44 -3.31
C PRO A 255 -2.65 21.22 -2.65
N GLY A 256 -2.54 21.34 -1.33
CA GLY A 256 -1.29 21.15 -0.58
C GLY A 256 -0.73 19.71 -0.57
N HIS A 257 -1.51 18.75 -1.09
CA HIS A 257 -1.14 17.32 -1.12
C HIS A 257 -0.99 16.76 -2.54
N ARG A 258 -1.20 17.58 -3.59
CA ARG A 258 -1.03 17.16 -4.99
C ARG A 258 0.42 16.84 -5.33
N GLY A 259 0.64 16.09 -6.41
CA GLY A 259 1.98 15.72 -6.88
C GLY A 259 2.69 14.63 -6.06
N LYS A 260 2.09 14.16 -4.96
CA LYS A 260 2.67 13.14 -4.07
C LYS A 260 2.22 11.70 -4.38
N GLY A 261 1.49 11.47 -5.47
CA GLY A 261 1.02 10.14 -5.90
C GLY A 261 -0.21 9.61 -5.13
N TYR A 262 -0.87 10.42 -4.30
CA TYR A 262 -2.01 9.97 -3.50
C TYR A 262 -3.25 9.60 -4.32
N ALA A 263 -3.49 10.28 -5.45
CA ALA A 263 -4.58 9.93 -6.35
C ALA A 263 -4.39 8.53 -6.95
N GLN A 264 -3.17 8.22 -7.44
CA GLN A 264 -2.81 6.89 -7.92
C GLN A 264 -3.00 5.83 -6.84
N ALA A 265 -2.49 6.09 -5.62
CA ALA A 265 -2.62 5.17 -4.49
C ALA A 265 -4.09 4.94 -4.10
N ALA A 266 -4.93 5.98 -4.14
CA ALA A 266 -6.35 5.87 -3.85
C ALA A 266 -7.11 5.04 -4.90
N MET A 267 -6.76 5.17 -6.18
CA MET A 267 -7.34 4.34 -7.25
C MET A 267 -6.97 2.87 -7.08
N LEU A 268 -5.70 2.55 -6.82
CA LEU A 268 -5.26 1.18 -6.54
C LEU A 268 -5.98 0.58 -5.33
N GLU A 269 -6.16 1.36 -4.27
CA GLU A 269 -6.86 0.91 -3.08
C GLU A 269 -8.37 0.72 -3.33
N ALA A 270 -8.99 1.58 -4.15
CA ALA A 270 -10.37 1.41 -4.58
C ALA A 270 -10.54 0.13 -5.44
N GLU A 271 -9.62 -0.13 -6.37
CA GLU A 271 -9.59 -1.35 -7.17
C GLU A 271 -9.40 -2.61 -6.30
N ARG A 272 -8.58 -2.52 -5.26
CA ARG A 272 -8.42 -3.62 -4.28
C ARG A 272 -9.72 -3.92 -3.52
N ILE A 273 -10.47 -2.88 -3.15
CA ILE A 273 -11.73 -3.03 -2.37
C ILE A 273 -12.87 -3.53 -3.26
N HIS A 274 -12.99 -2.99 -4.48
CA HIS A 274 -14.14 -3.20 -5.37
C HIS A 274 -13.85 -4.16 -6.54
N GLY A 275 -12.61 -4.69 -6.64
CA GLY A 275 -12.17 -5.53 -7.76
C GLY A 275 -11.43 -4.75 -8.85
N ALA A 276 -10.46 -5.41 -9.49
CA ALA A 276 -9.47 -4.77 -10.36
C ALA A 276 -9.97 -4.42 -11.78
N SER A 277 -11.12 -4.95 -12.21
CA SER A 277 -11.61 -4.80 -13.58
C SER A 277 -12.98 -4.11 -13.65
N HIS A 278 -13.40 -3.77 -14.87
CA HIS A 278 -14.70 -3.14 -15.18
C HIS A 278 -14.86 -1.76 -14.53
N TRP A 279 -13.92 -0.87 -14.80
CA TRP A 279 -13.95 0.50 -14.33
C TRP A 279 -14.24 1.51 -15.42
N GLN A 280 -14.83 2.65 -15.05
CA GLN A 280 -15.01 3.82 -15.89
C GLN A 280 -14.86 5.11 -15.08
N LEU A 281 -14.49 6.17 -15.77
CA LEU A 281 -14.44 7.52 -15.23
C LEU A 281 -14.49 8.53 -16.39
N ASP A 282 -14.67 9.78 -16.06
CA ASP A 282 -14.60 10.89 -17.01
C ASP A 282 -13.71 12.01 -16.44
N THR A 283 -13.15 12.81 -17.36
CA THR A 283 -12.31 13.96 -16.97
C THR A 283 -12.32 15.04 -18.04
N ILE A 284 -11.82 16.21 -17.67
CA ILE A 284 -11.61 17.30 -18.59
C ILE A 284 -10.39 17.02 -19.45
N LEU A 285 -10.54 16.94 -20.78
CA LEU A 285 -9.45 16.63 -21.73
C LEU A 285 -8.29 17.61 -21.59
N GLN A 286 -8.55 18.87 -21.32
CA GLN A 286 -7.53 19.92 -21.18
C GLN A 286 -6.72 19.81 -19.88
N GLU A 287 -7.11 18.94 -18.95
CA GLU A 287 -6.35 18.64 -17.74
C GLU A 287 -5.39 17.47 -17.98
N ALA A 288 -4.30 17.75 -18.72
CA ALA A 288 -3.33 16.73 -19.15
C ALA A 288 -2.76 15.87 -18.00
N GLY A 289 -2.64 16.44 -16.79
CA GLY A 289 -2.18 15.71 -15.61
C GLY A 289 -3.14 14.59 -15.19
N ASN A 290 -4.46 14.82 -15.31
CA ASN A 290 -5.48 13.82 -15.03
C ASN A 290 -5.49 12.74 -16.11
N CYS A 291 -5.45 13.11 -17.38
CA CYS A 291 -5.38 12.17 -18.49
C CYS A 291 -4.17 11.24 -18.34
N HIS A 292 -2.99 11.82 -18.09
CA HIS A 292 -1.77 11.05 -17.86
C HIS A 292 -1.88 10.10 -16.65
N LEU A 293 -2.50 10.53 -15.55
CA LEU A 293 -2.74 9.67 -14.38
C LEU A 293 -3.56 8.44 -14.78
N TYR A 294 -4.68 8.64 -15.46
CA TYR A 294 -5.59 7.55 -15.82
C TYR A 294 -4.96 6.58 -16.83
N GLU A 295 -4.25 7.09 -17.85
CA GLU A 295 -3.51 6.27 -18.80
C GLU A 295 -2.42 5.44 -18.11
N LYS A 296 -1.66 6.03 -17.19
CA LYS A 296 -0.68 5.33 -16.36
C LYS A 296 -1.30 4.23 -15.49
N MET A 297 -2.56 4.39 -15.08
CA MET A 297 -3.32 3.40 -14.31
C MET A 297 -3.97 2.31 -15.18
N GLY A 298 -3.73 2.33 -16.49
CA GLY A 298 -4.23 1.34 -17.44
C GLY A 298 -5.65 1.63 -17.95
N TYR A 299 -6.15 2.85 -17.74
CA TYR A 299 -7.37 3.30 -18.37
C TYR A 299 -7.07 3.80 -19.79
N HIS A 300 -8.02 3.64 -20.70
CA HIS A 300 -7.93 4.13 -22.06
C HIS A 300 -9.20 4.92 -22.44
N GLN A 301 -9.05 5.90 -23.31
CA GLN A 301 -10.17 6.69 -23.79
C GLN A 301 -11.11 5.82 -24.63
N THR A 302 -12.43 5.96 -24.40
CA THR A 302 -13.45 5.22 -25.16
C THR A 302 -13.71 5.81 -26.55
N GLY A 303 -13.21 7.02 -26.82
CA GLY A 303 -13.52 7.82 -27.98
C GLY A 303 -14.76 8.69 -27.84
N HIS A 304 -15.55 8.51 -26.77
CA HIS A 304 -16.67 9.38 -26.48
C HIS A 304 -16.19 10.70 -25.86
N GLN A 305 -16.65 11.82 -26.41
CA GLN A 305 -16.32 13.17 -25.95
C GLN A 305 -17.56 14.05 -25.94
N THR A 306 -17.68 14.88 -24.89
CA THR A 306 -18.76 15.85 -24.75
C THR A 306 -18.17 17.26 -24.63
N ILE A 307 -18.42 18.12 -25.60
CA ILE A 307 -18.01 19.52 -25.55
C ILE A 307 -19.00 20.27 -24.63
N ILE A 308 -18.50 20.73 -23.49
CA ILE A 308 -19.29 21.52 -22.53
C ILE A 308 -19.20 23.00 -22.85
N LYS A 309 -17.99 23.47 -23.16
CA LYS A 309 -17.70 24.87 -23.58
C LYS A 309 -16.54 24.85 -24.59
N GLU A 310 -16.26 25.97 -25.21
CA GLU A 310 -15.17 26.12 -26.18
C GLU A 310 -13.82 25.66 -25.61
N ASN A 311 -13.56 25.89 -24.32
CA ASN A 311 -12.34 25.54 -23.62
C ASN A 311 -12.47 24.32 -22.72
N MET A 312 -13.58 23.58 -22.74
CA MET A 312 -13.84 22.46 -21.83
C MET A 312 -14.54 21.31 -22.56
N THR A 313 -13.82 20.21 -22.71
CA THR A 313 -14.32 18.94 -23.27
C THR A 313 -14.17 17.84 -22.22
N ILE A 314 -15.22 17.10 -21.97
CA ILE A 314 -15.18 15.89 -21.12
C ILE A 314 -14.88 14.70 -22.02
N VAL A 315 -13.98 13.83 -21.56
CA VAL A 315 -13.64 12.56 -22.21
C VAL A 315 -13.85 11.40 -21.26
N ASP A 316 -14.36 10.31 -21.80
CA ASP A 316 -14.63 9.09 -21.04
C ASP A 316 -13.45 8.10 -21.14
N TYR A 317 -13.13 7.50 -20.01
CA TYR A 317 -12.09 6.48 -19.86
C TYR A 317 -12.69 5.20 -19.30
N GLU A 318 -12.14 4.06 -19.74
CA GLU A 318 -12.48 2.75 -19.21
C GLU A 318 -11.24 1.89 -18.98
N LYS A 319 -11.37 0.91 -18.06
CA LYS A 319 -10.38 -0.13 -17.78
C LYS A 319 -11.11 -1.48 -17.73
N GLY A 320 -10.58 -2.46 -18.46
CA GLY A 320 -11.15 -3.79 -18.70
C GLY A 320 -11.22 -4.71 -17.49
#